data_b9419a5f40e5d96c2e43e3770646a947
#
_entry.id   b9419a5f40e5d96c2e43e3770646a947
#
_cell.length_a   1.000
_cell.length_b   1.000
_cell.length_c   1.000
_cell.angle_alpha   90.00
_cell.angle_beta   90.00
_cell.angle_gamma   90.00
#
_symmetry.space_group_name_H-M   'P 1'
#
loop_
_entity.id
_entity.type
_entity.pdbx_description
1 polymer ?
#
loop_
_entity_poly.entity_id
_entity_poly.type
_entity_poly.pdbx_seq_one_letter_code
_entity_poly.pdbx_strand_id
1 'polypeptide(L)'
;QILIFGGLMVTLSMGIRHGFGLFNLPITTANGWGRETFALTIALQNLIWGAVQPITGALADRYGAFKIMVIGGALYALGLAGMAISTDVLNFTIAGGLLIGLAQTATTYSVVYGILGRNVPADKRVWAMGIAAAAGSFGQFLMIPAEQGLLSSFGAQNALLLLGLMASLMMPTAWMLREGKVNHNLNLGDQTIKEALKEAVSNPSFRLLTLGYFVCGFQVVFIAVHLAPYLKDLSSTFPAVGSPAVATTALALIGLFNIFGTYSSGYLGQRFPKRFLLSGIYLGRAIAISAFLLIPPSPISTYVFASIMGFLWLSTIPLTNGIVAQIFGVKYLTMLSGLVFFSHQLGSFCGAFLGGYLFDRTGSYLIVWQIAIALGVFAFIVNLPVKERAITRVANA
;
A
#
# COMPACT_ATOMS: atom_id res chain seq x y z
N GLN A 1 -11.35 22.38 4.11
CA GLN A 1 -10.80 22.40 2.76
C GLN A 1 -9.61 21.44 2.61
N ILE A 2 -8.51 21.59 3.39
CA ILE A 2 -7.30 20.73 3.33
C ILE A 2 -7.64 19.25 3.51
N LEU A 3 -8.52 18.90 4.45
CA LEU A 3 -8.93 17.50 4.68
C LEU A 3 -9.69 16.91 3.50
N ILE A 4 -10.57 17.69 2.86
CA ILE A 4 -11.36 17.23 1.70
C ILE A 4 -10.43 16.98 0.50
N PHE A 5 -9.61 17.96 0.15
CA PHE A 5 -8.73 17.84 -1.01
C PHE A 5 -7.55 16.87 -0.77
N GLY A 6 -7.05 16.79 0.47
CA GLY A 6 -6.08 15.75 0.86
C GLY A 6 -6.69 14.35 0.77
N GLY A 7 -7.92 14.18 1.25
CA GLY A 7 -8.68 12.94 1.08
C GLY A 7 -8.91 12.59 -0.38
N LEU A 8 -9.32 13.54 -1.22
CA LEU A 8 -9.54 13.34 -2.66
C LEU A 8 -8.24 12.94 -3.38
N MET A 9 -7.11 13.57 -3.05
CA MET A 9 -5.80 13.20 -3.57
C MET A 9 -5.49 11.73 -3.30
N VAL A 10 -5.64 11.30 -2.05
CA VAL A 10 -5.37 9.91 -1.65
C VAL A 10 -6.38 8.95 -2.26
N THR A 11 -7.67 9.35 -2.35
CA THR A 11 -8.74 8.57 -3.01
C THR A 11 -8.38 8.25 -4.46
N LEU A 12 -7.96 9.24 -5.23
CA LEU A 12 -7.57 9.06 -6.63
C LEU A 12 -6.29 8.21 -6.74
N SER A 13 -5.24 8.59 -6.00
CA SER A 13 -3.94 7.91 -6.10
C SER A 13 -4.01 6.43 -5.66
N MET A 14 -4.61 6.17 -4.49
CA MET A 14 -4.73 4.80 -3.96
C MET A 14 -5.81 4.01 -4.70
N GLY A 15 -6.91 4.66 -5.08
CA GLY A 15 -7.99 4.02 -5.83
C GLY A 15 -7.47 3.41 -7.13
N ILE A 16 -6.88 4.22 -8.01
CA ILE A 16 -6.32 3.79 -9.29
C ILE A 16 -5.29 2.66 -9.10
N ARG A 17 -4.41 2.80 -8.10
CA ARG A 17 -3.38 1.79 -7.84
C ARG A 17 -3.95 0.41 -7.51
N HIS A 18 -5.00 0.35 -6.71
CA HIS A 18 -5.53 -0.93 -6.21
C HIS A 18 -6.28 -1.73 -7.27
N GLY A 19 -6.71 -1.11 -8.37
CA GLY A 19 -7.33 -1.78 -9.50
C GLY A 19 -6.36 -2.37 -10.53
N PHE A 20 -5.06 -2.12 -10.43
CA PHE A 20 -4.08 -2.60 -11.42
C PHE A 20 -4.11 -4.11 -11.64
N GLY A 21 -4.48 -4.91 -10.63
CA GLY A 21 -4.65 -6.35 -10.79
C GLY A 21 -5.66 -6.77 -11.86
N LEU A 22 -6.69 -5.93 -12.13
CA LEU A 22 -7.68 -6.16 -13.18
C LEU A 22 -7.07 -6.04 -14.58
N PHE A 23 -6.02 -5.24 -14.74
CA PHE A 23 -5.35 -4.99 -16.02
C PHE A 23 -4.28 -6.04 -16.36
N ASN A 24 -3.87 -6.90 -15.42
CA ASN A 24 -2.79 -7.88 -15.62
C ASN A 24 -3.07 -8.74 -16.86
N LEU A 25 -4.12 -9.54 -16.84
CA LEU A 25 -4.45 -10.44 -17.96
C LEU A 25 -4.77 -9.70 -19.28
N PRO A 26 -5.63 -8.65 -19.28
CA PRO A 26 -5.91 -7.92 -20.51
C PRO A 26 -4.68 -7.37 -21.21
N ILE A 27 -3.72 -6.80 -20.46
CA ILE A 27 -2.50 -6.22 -21.02
C ILE A 27 -1.53 -7.32 -21.48
N THR A 28 -1.27 -8.32 -20.62
CA THR A 28 -0.29 -9.36 -20.95
C THR A 28 -0.75 -10.22 -22.11
N THR A 29 -2.04 -10.56 -22.17
CA THR A 29 -2.61 -11.33 -23.29
C THR A 29 -2.60 -10.53 -24.61
N ALA A 30 -2.98 -9.25 -24.57
CA ALA A 30 -3.02 -8.42 -25.78
C ALA A 30 -1.62 -8.21 -26.41
N ASN A 31 -0.57 -8.19 -25.60
CA ASN A 31 0.81 -7.97 -26.06
C ASN A 31 1.64 -9.27 -26.20
N GLY A 32 1.06 -10.42 -25.86
CA GLY A 32 1.78 -11.71 -25.87
C GLY A 32 2.88 -11.79 -24.80
N TRP A 33 2.74 -11.04 -23.68
CA TRP A 33 3.71 -11.03 -22.58
C TRP A 33 3.33 -12.05 -21.50
N GLY A 34 4.35 -12.54 -20.78
CA GLY A 34 4.14 -13.28 -19.54
C GLY A 34 3.59 -12.40 -18.42
N ARG A 35 2.96 -13.01 -17.42
CA ARG A 35 2.49 -12.32 -16.21
C ARG A 35 3.64 -11.72 -15.40
N GLU A 36 4.85 -12.28 -15.55
CA GLU A 36 6.08 -11.75 -14.96
C GLU A 36 6.34 -10.30 -15.38
N THR A 37 6.07 -9.93 -16.64
CA THR A 37 6.26 -8.54 -17.13
C THR A 37 5.42 -7.54 -16.35
N PHE A 38 4.13 -7.81 -16.21
CA PHE A 38 3.23 -6.95 -15.44
C PHE A 38 3.61 -6.95 -13.96
N ALA A 39 3.90 -8.11 -13.42
CA ALA A 39 4.30 -8.30 -12.03
C ALA A 39 5.59 -7.57 -11.70
N LEU A 40 6.61 -7.61 -12.56
CA LEU A 40 7.87 -6.87 -12.42
C LEU A 40 7.63 -5.35 -12.45
N THR A 41 6.77 -4.88 -13.34
CA THR A 41 6.40 -3.47 -13.43
C THR A 41 5.81 -2.97 -12.09
N ILE A 42 4.84 -3.70 -11.52
CA ILE A 42 4.25 -3.36 -10.23
C ILE A 42 5.23 -3.55 -9.07
N ALA A 43 6.10 -4.54 -9.15
CA ALA A 43 7.15 -4.76 -8.16
C ALA A 43 8.12 -3.57 -8.10
N LEU A 44 8.62 -3.11 -9.25
CA LEU A 44 9.48 -1.93 -9.36
C LEU A 44 8.77 -0.66 -8.91
N GLN A 45 7.48 -0.49 -9.24
CA GLN A 45 6.66 0.61 -8.77
C GLN A 45 6.69 0.72 -7.24
N ASN A 46 6.49 -0.39 -6.54
CA ASN A 46 6.51 -0.43 -5.07
C ASN A 46 7.90 -0.15 -4.51
N LEU A 47 8.94 -0.73 -5.10
CA LEU A 47 10.32 -0.54 -4.67
C LEU A 47 10.74 0.94 -4.79
N ILE A 48 10.45 1.57 -5.94
CA ILE A 48 10.75 2.99 -6.19
C ILE A 48 9.97 3.87 -5.21
N TRP A 49 8.67 3.58 -5.03
CA TRP A 49 7.87 4.30 -4.04
C TRP A 49 8.50 4.25 -2.64
N GLY A 50 8.90 3.07 -2.16
CA GLY A 50 9.53 2.93 -0.85
C GLY A 50 10.88 3.62 -0.73
N ALA A 51 11.75 3.44 -1.73
CA ALA A 51 13.11 3.95 -1.72
C ALA A 51 13.17 5.49 -1.82
N VAL A 52 12.30 6.09 -2.64
CA VAL A 52 12.30 7.52 -2.92
C VAL A 52 11.41 8.32 -1.97
N GLN A 53 10.49 7.66 -1.25
CA GLN A 53 9.56 8.32 -0.32
C GLN A 53 10.23 9.30 0.67
N PRO A 54 11.36 8.96 1.33
CA PRO A 54 12.01 9.89 2.26
C PRO A 54 12.54 11.14 1.57
N ILE A 55 13.05 11.01 0.34
CA ILE A 55 13.57 12.12 -0.47
C ILE A 55 12.43 13.06 -0.88
N THR A 56 11.34 12.49 -1.37
CA THR A 56 10.14 13.27 -1.75
C THR A 56 9.52 13.98 -0.55
N GLY A 57 9.49 13.35 0.62
CA GLY A 57 9.07 13.98 1.86
C GLY A 57 9.92 15.20 2.21
N ALA A 58 11.24 15.06 2.17
CA ALA A 58 12.17 16.17 2.44
C ALA A 58 12.03 17.31 1.41
N LEU A 59 11.81 16.99 0.14
CA LEU A 59 11.56 17.99 -0.91
C LEU A 59 10.22 18.72 -0.68
N ALA A 60 9.17 17.98 -0.27
CA ALA A 60 7.88 18.57 0.05
C ALA A 60 7.96 19.53 1.24
N ASP A 61 8.73 19.18 2.28
CA ASP A 61 8.97 20.04 3.42
C ASP A 61 9.79 21.29 3.04
N ARG A 62 10.78 21.16 2.15
CA ARG A 62 11.65 22.26 1.77
C ARG A 62 11.04 23.20 0.74
N TYR A 63 10.38 22.66 -0.30
CA TYR A 63 9.90 23.45 -1.46
C TYR A 63 8.38 23.64 -1.46
N GLY A 64 7.67 23.07 -0.48
CA GLY A 64 6.23 23.08 -0.36
C GLY A 64 5.56 21.87 -1.03
N ALA A 65 4.61 21.27 -0.33
CA ALA A 65 3.92 20.06 -0.77
C ALA A 65 3.17 20.24 -2.11
N PHE A 66 2.63 21.43 -2.37
CA PHE A 66 1.92 21.76 -3.60
C PHE A 66 2.70 21.39 -4.86
N LYS A 67 3.95 21.90 -5.00
CA LYS A 67 4.77 21.66 -6.19
C LYS A 67 5.05 20.17 -6.41
N ILE A 68 5.34 19.47 -5.32
CA ILE A 68 5.65 18.05 -5.33
C ILE A 68 4.42 17.23 -5.74
N MET A 69 3.24 17.59 -5.23
CA MET A 69 1.98 16.93 -5.60
C MET A 69 1.58 17.19 -7.05
N VAL A 70 1.80 18.39 -7.58
CA VAL A 70 1.54 18.70 -9.01
C VAL A 70 2.45 17.85 -9.89
N ILE A 71 3.75 17.78 -9.58
CA ILE A 71 4.70 16.92 -10.32
C ILE A 71 4.28 15.46 -10.22
N GLY A 72 3.89 15.00 -9.02
CA GLY A 72 3.40 13.64 -8.81
C GLY A 72 2.15 13.33 -9.62
N GLY A 73 1.16 14.22 -9.65
CA GLY A 73 -0.04 14.06 -10.46
C GLY A 73 0.27 13.99 -11.97
N ALA A 74 1.18 14.84 -12.44
CA ALA A 74 1.64 14.83 -13.85
C ALA A 74 2.36 13.52 -14.18
N LEU A 75 3.29 13.06 -13.32
CA LEU A 75 3.98 11.77 -13.50
C LEU A 75 3.01 10.58 -13.47
N TYR A 76 1.97 10.64 -12.63
CA TYR A 76 0.94 9.59 -12.58
C TYR A 76 0.17 9.51 -13.90
N ALA A 77 -0.31 10.65 -14.40
CA ALA A 77 -1.02 10.74 -15.68
C ALA A 77 -0.16 10.28 -16.86
N LEU A 78 1.11 10.75 -16.91
CA LEU A 78 2.07 10.34 -17.93
C LEU A 78 2.42 8.85 -17.84
N GLY A 79 2.56 8.32 -16.64
CA GLY A 79 2.81 6.89 -16.42
C GLY A 79 1.67 6.02 -16.94
N LEU A 80 0.41 6.36 -16.64
CA LEU A 80 -0.77 5.64 -17.15
C LEU A 80 -0.90 5.75 -18.68
N ALA A 81 -0.69 6.96 -19.23
CA ALA A 81 -0.69 7.14 -20.68
C ALA A 81 0.46 6.36 -21.34
N GLY A 82 1.65 6.37 -20.74
CA GLY A 82 2.79 5.60 -21.21
C GLY A 82 2.52 4.09 -21.19
N MET A 83 1.90 3.55 -20.13
CA MET A 83 1.47 2.15 -20.09
C MET A 83 0.49 1.83 -21.22
N ALA A 84 -0.45 2.73 -21.51
CA ALA A 84 -1.47 2.54 -22.53
C ALA A 84 -0.90 2.43 -23.96
N ILE A 85 0.14 3.22 -24.28
CA ILE A 85 0.71 3.29 -25.61
C ILE A 85 1.94 2.40 -25.80
N SER A 86 2.43 1.77 -24.72
CA SER A 86 3.63 0.93 -24.79
C SER A 86 3.37 -0.36 -25.55
N THR A 87 4.25 -0.65 -26.51
CA THR A 87 4.26 -1.88 -27.31
C THR A 87 5.42 -2.82 -26.94
N ASP A 88 6.30 -2.39 -26.05
CA ASP A 88 7.43 -3.17 -25.56
C ASP A 88 7.52 -3.15 -24.03
N VAL A 89 8.18 -4.17 -23.49
CA VAL A 89 8.31 -4.42 -22.05
C VAL A 89 9.05 -3.28 -21.33
N LEU A 90 10.09 -2.73 -21.96
CA LEU A 90 10.93 -1.69 -21.32
C LEU A 90 10.14 -0.40 -21.11
N ASN A 91 9.47 0.10 -22.16
CA ASN A 91 8.65 1.30 -22.09
C ASN A 91 7.48 1.13 -21.13
N PHE A 92 6.82 -0.03 -21.14
CA PHE A 92 5.76 -0.37 -20.19
C PHE A 92 6.28 -0.34 -18.74
N THR A 93 7.46 -0.92 -18.49
CA THR A 93 8.06 -0.97 -17.15
C THR A 93 8.55 0.41 -16.69
N ILE A 94 9.09 1.24 -17.59
CA ILE A 94 9.43 2.63 -17.26
C ILE A 94 8.18 3.43 -16.91
N ALA A 95 7.12 3.32 -17.70
CA ALA A 95 5.88 4.04 -17.47
C ALA A 95 5.18 3.60 -16.18
N GLY A 96 4.91 2.32 -16.02
CA GLY A 96 4.18 1.78 -14.89
C GLY A 96 5.04 1.62 -13.63
N GLY A 97 6.31 1.25 -13.78
CA GLY A 97 7.22 1.03 -12.66
C GLY A 97 7.86 2.32 -12.16
N LEU A 98 8.61 3.02 -13.03
CA LEU A 98 9.36 4.20 -12.63
C LEU A 98 8.48 5.44 -12.46
N LEU A 99 7.72 5.84 -13.49
CA LEU A 99 6.96 7.09 -13.44
C LEU A 99 5.85 7.03 -12.38
N ILE A 100 5.05 5.95 -12.36
CA ILE A 100 3.99 5.81 -11.36
C ILE A 100 4.59 5.57 -9.96
N GLY A 101 5.69 4.83 -9.85
CA GLY A 101 6.40 4.65 -8.57
C GLY A 101 6.86 5.99 -7.97
N LEU A 102 7.46 6.87 -8.77
CA LEU A 102 7.81 8.24 -8.38
C LEU A 102 6.56 9.07 -8.04
N ALA A 103 5.52 8.99 -8.87
CA ALA A 103 4.27 9.70 -8.65
C ALA A 103 3.64 9.37 -7.29
N GLN A 104 3.63 8.10 -6.89
CA GLN A 104 3.08 7.63 -5.63
C GLN A 104 3.81 8.22 -4.41
N THR A 105 5.11 8.50 -4.51
CA THR A 105 5.83 9.17 -3.42
C THR A 105 5.26 10.54 -3.10
N ALA A 106 4.69 11.22 -4.09
CA ALA A 106 4.21 12.59 -4.01
C ALA A 106 2.69 12.71 -3.77
N THR A 107 1.91 11.70 -4.16
CA THR A 107 0.44 11.76 -4.19
C THR A 107 -0.24 10.89 -3.13
N THR A 108 0.54 10.19 -2.29
CA THR A 108 0.01 9.30 -1.26
C THR A 108 0.04 9.92 0.15
N TYR A 109 -0.16 9.07 1.15
CA TYR A 109 -0.36 9.47 2.54
C TYR A 109 0.72 10.38 3.12
N SER A 110 2.00 10.14 2.81
CA SER A 110 3.12 10.82 3.49
C SER A 110 3.07 12.33 3.32
N VAL A 111 2.87 12.81 2.07
CA VAL A 111 2.81 14.25 1.78
C VAL A 111 1.52 14.86 2.33
N VAL A 112 0.38 14.15 2.19
CA VAL A 112 -0.91 14.60 2.75
C VAL A 112 -0.84 14.69 4.27
N TYR A 113 -0.25 13.71 4.95
CA TYR A 113 -0.07 13.75 6.41
C TYR A 113 0.85 14.88 6.85
N GLY A 114 1.89 15.21 6.05
CA GLY A 114 2.73 16.38 6.29
C GLY A 114 1.92 17.68 6.28
N ILE A 115 1.06 17.87 5.28
CA ILE A 115 0.17 19.04 5.19
C ILE A 115 -0.82 19.07 6.38
N LEU A 116 -1.48 17.95 6.66
CA LEU A 116 -2.42 17.85 7.78
C LEU A 116 -1.73 18.13 9.13
N GLY A 117 -0.51 17.60 9.32
CA GLY A 117 0.27 17.80 10.53
C GLY A 117 0.63 19.26 10.78
N ARG A 118 0.85 20.05 9.72
CA ARG A 118 1.19 21.48 9.81
C ARG A 118 -0.03 22.39 9.93
N ASN A 119 -1.17 22.01 9.34
CA ASN A 119 -2.32 22.90 9.17
C ASN A 119 -3.52 22.54 10.05
N VAL A 120 -3.50 21.38 10.74
CA VAL A 120 -4.58 20.96 11.64
C VAL A 120 -4.15 21.13 13.10
N PRO A 121 -5.02 21.68 13.99
CA PRO A 121 -4.75 21.79 15.43
C PRO A 121 -4.32 20.45 16.04
N ALA A 122 -3.43 20.47 17.03
CA ALA A 122 -2.79 19.28 17.58
C ALA A 122 -3.78 18.23 18.11
N ASP A 123 -4.88 18.68 18.72
CA ASP A 123 -5.98 17.86 19.25
C ASP A 123 -6.77 17.11 18.17
N LYS A 124 -6.78 17.62 16.93
CA LYS A 124 -7.52 17.03 15.79
C LYS A 124 -6.64 16.36 14.74
N ARG A 125 -5.31 16.41 14.86
CA ARG A 125 -4.37 15.87 13.85
C ARG A 125 -4.57 14.38 13.62
N VAL A 126 -4.64 13.59 14.68
CA VAL A 126 -4.79 12.12 14.58
C VAL A 126 -6.12 11.77 13.90
N TRP A 127 -7.20 12.48 14.26
CA TRP A 127 -8.49 12.32 13.61
C TRP A 127 -8.44 12.66 12.11
N ALA A 128 -7.82 13.78 11.73
CA ALA A 128 -7.69 14.19 10.34
C ALA A 128 -6.86 13.21 9.50
N MET A 129 -5.76 12.67 10.06
CA MET A 129 -4.95 11.64 9.43
C MET A 129 -5.73 10.32 9.26
N GLY A 130 -6.57 9.96 10.26
CA GLY A 130 -7.46 8.80 10.18
C GLY A 130 -8.49 8.92 9.05
N ILE A 131 -9.09 10.12 8.86
CA ILE A 131 -10.00 10.35 7.72
C ILE A 131 -9.26 10.24 6.39
N ALA A 132 -8.07 10.80 6.27
CA ALA A 132 -7.28 10.69 5.05
C ALA A 132 -6.88 9.22 4.75
N ALA A 133 -6.60 8.41 5.79
CA ALA A 133 -6.38 6.97 5.63
C ALA A 133 -7.64 6.25 5.13
N ALA A 134 -8.80 6.55 5.72
CA ALA A 134 -10.08 5.99 5.30
C ALA A 134 -10.43 6.39 3.86
N ALA A 135 -10.07 7.61 3.43
CA ALA A 135 -10.27 8.08 2.05
C ALA A 135 -9.53 7.22 1.02
N GLY A 136 -8.33 6.73 1.33
CA GLY A 136 -7.62 5.80 0.45
C GLY A 136 -8.31 4.44 0.31
N SER A 137 -8.83 3.90 1.41
CA SER A 137 -9.62 2.65 1.40
C SER A 137 -10.96 2.84 0.69
N PHE A 138 -11.59 4.00 0.85
CA PHE A 138 -12.79 4.38 0.10
C PHE A 138 -12.48 4.51 -1.39
N GLY A 139 -11.31 5.08 -1.73
CA GLY A 139 -10.79 5.12 -3.10
C GLY A 139 -10.68 3.74 -3.72
N GLN A 140 -10.10 2.78 -3.01
CA GLN A 140 -10.04 1.39 -3.44
C GLN A 140 -11.44 0.81 -3.70
N PHE A 141 -12.36 0.97 -2.77
CA PHE A 141 -13.73 0.47 -2.91
C PHE A 141 -14.46 1.07 -4.11
N LEU A 142 -14.32 2.38 -4.34
CA LEU A 142 -15.02 3.12 -5.40
C LEU A 142 -14.39 2.90 -6.78
N MET A 143 -13.05 2.96 -6.86
CA MET A 143 -12.35 2.96 -8.15
C MET A 143 -12.29 1.59 -8.81
N ILE A 144 -12.22 0.50 -8.05
CA ILE A 144 -12.12 -0.85 -8.63
C ILE A 144 -13.33 -1.19 -9.51
N PRO A 145 -14.60 -0.98 -9.11
CA PRO A 145 -15.74 -1.14 -10.00
C PRO A 145 -15.73 -0.18 -11.19
N ALA A 146 -15.29 1.08 -10.99
CA ALA A 146 -15.17 2.05 -12.07
C ALA A 146 -14.12 1.61 -13.11
N GLU A 147 -12.96 1.14 -12.68
CA GLU A 147 -11.89 0.60 -13.53
C GLU A 147 -12.36 -0.63 -14.32
N GLN A 148 -13.07 -1.54 -13.68
CA GLN A 148 -13.68 -2.69 -14.37
C GLN A 148 -14.69 -2.23 -15.42
N GLY A 149 -15.50 -1.22 -15.13
CA GLY A 149 -16.44 -0.61 -16.07
C GLY A 149 -15.73 0.00 -17.28
N LEU A 150 -14.65 0.76 -17.05
CA LEU A 150 -13.81 1.32 -18.12
C LEU A 150 -13.15 0.22 -18.93
N LEU A 151 -12.59 -0.80 -18.28
CA LEU A 151 -11.94 -1.93 -18.92
C LEU A 151 -12.90 -2.71 -19.83
N SER A 152 -14.10 -2.99 -19.35
CA SER A 152 -15.10 -3.74 -20.12
C SER A 152 -15.70 -2.94 -21.28
N SER A 153 -15.83 -1.61 -21.14
CA SER A 153 -16.46 -0.76 -22.14
C SER A 153 -15.49 -0.27 -23.21
N PHE A 154 -14.23 -0.01 -22.85
CA PHE A 154 -13.26 0.68 -23.71
C PHE A 154 -11.99 -0.15 -23.99
N GLY A 155 -11.82 -1.31 -23.35
CA GLY A 155 -10.59 -2.11 -23.41
C GLY A 155 -9.46 -1.53 -22.56
N ALA A 156 -8.38 -2.30 -22.39
CA ALA A 156 -7.30 -1.97 -21.45
C ALA A 156 -6.57 -0.66 -21.81
N GLN A 157 -6.28 -0.45 -23.09
CA GLN A 157 -5.56 0.73 -23.57
C GLN A 157 -6.32 2.03 -23.28
N ASN A 158 -7.58 2.11 -23.74
CA ASN A 158 -8.39 3.31 -23.53
C ASN A 158 -8.76 3.52 -22.05
N ALA A 159 -8.98 2.44 -21.31
CA ALA A 159 -9.21 2.52 -19.86
C ALA A 159 -8.01 3.16 -19.15
N LEU A 160 -6.76 2.77 -19.48
CA LEU A 160 -5.57 3.39 -18.92
C LEU A 160 -5.44 4.87 -19.30
N LEU A 161 -5.79 5.26 -20.54
CA LEU A 161 -5.81 6.68 -20.95
C LEU A 161 -6.84 7.49 -20.16
N LEU A 162 -8.05 6.94 -19.96
CA LEU A 162 -9.10 7.58 -19.16
C LEU A 162 -8.70 7.69 -17.68
N LEU A 163 -8.06 6.66 -17.13
CA LEU A 163 -7.48 6.74 -15.78
C LEU A 163 -6.35 7.77 -15.71
N GLY A 164 -5.54 7.92 -16.76
CA GLY A 164 -4.54 8.99 -16.89
C GLY A 164 -5.17 10.38 -16.85
N LEU A 165 -6.29 10.55 -17.56
CA LEU A 165 -7.08 11.79 -17.51
C LEU A 165 -7.66 12.03 -16.10
N MET A 166 -8.18 11.00 -15.46
CA MET A 166 -8.63 11.11 -14.05
C MET A 166 -7.47 11.43 -13.10
N ALA A 167 -6.29 10.80 -13.28
CA ALA A 167 -5.10 11.11 -12.48
C ALA A 167 -4.64 12.56 -12.66
N SER A 168 -4.85 13.18 -13.82
CA SER A 168 -4.55 14.59 -14.04
C SER A 168 -5.32 15.54 -13.12
N LEU A 169 -6.49 15.10 -12.58
CA LEU A 169 -7.26 15.84 -11.57
C LEU A 169 -6.51 16.00 -10.24
N MET A 170 -5.46 15.22 -10.02
CA MET A 170 -4.58 15.41 -8.86
C MET A 170 -3.85 16.76 -8.90
N MET A 171 -3.58 17.32 -10.09
CA MET A 171 -2.92 18.61 -10.22
C MET A 171 -3.78 19.80 -9.73
N PRO A 172 -5.03 19.98 -10.19
CA PRO A 172 -5.91 21.00 -9.61
C PRO A 172 -6.27 20.71 -8.14
N THR A 173 -6.35 19.44 -7.73
CA THR A 173 -6.54 19.08 -6.32
C THR A 173 -5.36 19.55 -5.48
N ALA A 174 -4.13 19.39 -5.96
CA ALA A 174 -2.92 19.90 -5.30
C ALA A 174 -2.94 21.43 -5.14
N TRP A 175 -3.49 22.15 -6.11
CA TRP A 175 -3.64 23.62 -6.02
C TRP A 175 -4.44 24.04 -4.80
N MET A 176 -5.49 23.30 -4.48
CA MET A 176 -6.34 23.55 -3.30
C MET A 176 -5.65 23.22 -1.97
N LEU A 177 -4.52 22.48 -2.03
CA LEU A 177 -3.67 22.11 -0.89
C LEU A 177 -2.46 23.04 -0.72
N ARG A 178 -2.43 24.18 -1.43
CA ARG A 178 -1.33 25.14 -1.35
C ARG A 178 -1.23 25.73 0.04
N GLU A 179 -0.08 25.52 0.67
CA GLU A 179 0.25 26.05 2.01
C GLU A 179 0.89 27.44 1.90
N GLY A 180 0.71 28.26 2.95
CA GLY A 180 1.50 29.46 3.14
C GLY A 180 2.96 29.14 3.49
N LYS A 181 3.78 30.17 3.79
CA LYS A 181 5.18 29.94 4.20
C LYS A 181 5.24 29.05 5.45
N VAL A 182 5.92 27.91 5.33
CA VAL A 182 6.11 26.96 6.43
C VAL A 182 7.16 27.51 7.39
N ASN A 183 6.79 27.72 8.66
CA ASN A 183 7.74 28.09 9.72
C ASN A 183 8.45 26.83 10.23
N HIS A 184 9.76 26.73 10.01
CA HIS A 184 10.61 25.59 10.38
C HIS A 184 11.09 25.54 11.84
N ASN A 185 10.52 26.30 12.77
CA ASN A 185 10.97 26.35 14.17
C ASN A 185 10.38 25.20 15.00
N LEU A 186 10.90 23.97 14.81
CA LEU A 186 10.74 22.88 15.79
C LEU A 186 12.11 22.61 16.43
N ASN A 187 12.34 23.21 17.60
CA ASN A 187 13.45 22.82 18.48
C ASN A 187 13.22 21.40 18.99
N LEU A 188 13.84 20.45 18.34
CA LEU A 188 13.76 19.02 18.65
C LEU A 188 15.09 18.60 19.27
N GLY A 189 15.23 18.61 20.60
CA GLY A 189 16.30 18.08 21.47
C GLY A 189 17.62 17.59 20.82
N ASP A 190 18.63 17.23 21.57
CA ASP A 190 20.02 17.04 21.11
C ASP A 190 20.34 15.75 20.29
N GLN A 191 19.42 14.78 20.19
CA GLN A 191 19.67 13.55 19.42
C GLN A 191 19.77 13.82 17.91
N THR A 192 20.85 13.35 17.28
CA THR A 192 21.06 13.43 15.83
C THR A 192 20.30 12.32 15.07
N ILE A 193 20.07 12.53 13.76
CA ILE A 193 19.47 11.53 12.87
C ILE A 193 20.29 10.21 12.86
N LYS A 194 21.62 10.33 12.83
CA LYS A 194 22.53 9.18 12.81
C LYS A 194 22.41 8.34 14.08
N GLU A 195 22.31 9.00 15.23
CA GLU A 195 22.11 8.33 16.53
C GLU A 195 20.76 7.64 16.59
N ALA A 196 19.68 8.29 16.15
CA ALA A 196 18.35 7.70 16.12
C ALA A 196 18.27 6.46 15.20
N LEU A 197 18.92 6.51 14.03
CA LEU A 197 19.01 5.36 13.12
C LEU A 197 19.82 4.22 13.76
N LYS A 198 20.98 4.52 14.34
CA LYS A 198 21.82 3.52 15.02
C LYS A 198 21.07 2.86 16.18
N GLU A 199 20.38 3.66 16.99
CA GLU A 199 19.55 3.22 18.12
C GLU A 199 18.43 2.28 17.63
N ALA A 200 17.73 2.66 16.56
CA ALA A 200 16.63 1.86 16.01
C ALA A 200 17.13 0.54 15.42
N VAL A 201 18.12 0.57 14.54
CA VAL A 201 18.66 -0.65 13.90
C VAL A 201 19.31 -1.60 14.92
N SER A 202 19.86 -1.08 16.03
CA SER A 202 20.40 -1.89 17.11
C SER A 202 19.33 -2.52 18.01
N ASN A 203 18.10 -1.97 18.00
CA ASN A 203 17.01 -2.45 18.85
C ASN A 203 16.40 -3.74 18.28
N PRO A 204 16.39 -4.86 19.03
CA PRO A 204 15.82 -6.12 18.55
C PRO A 204 14.33 -6.02 18.18
N SER A 205 13.53 -5.29 18.98
CA SER A 205 12.11 -5.10 18.74
C SER A 205 11.84 -4.37 17.43
N PHE A 206 12.66 -3.36 17.09
CA PHE A 206 12.54 -2.65 15.82
C PHE A 206 12.86 -3.56 14.63
N ARG A 207 13.92 -4.40 14.74
CA ARG A 207 14.27 -5.36 13.68
C ARG A 207 13.18 -6.39 13.46
N LEU A 208 12.63 -6.97 14.53
CA LEU A 208 11.54 -7.96 14.45
C LEU A 208 10.27 -7.34 13.85
N LEU A 209 9.91 -6.12 14.27
CA LEU A 209 8.79 -5.37 13.72
C LEU A 209 8.97 -5.10 12.22
N THR A 210 10.16 -4.71 11.80
CA THR A 210 10.53 -4.44 10.41
C THR A 210 10.41 -5.71 9.56
N LEU A 211 10.90 -6.86 10.07
CA LEU A 211 10.74 -8.16 9.40
C LEU A 211 9.28 -8.59 9.28
N GLY A 212 8.48 -8.40 10.34
CA GLY A 212 7.04 -8.66 10.28
C GLY A 212 6.34 -7.79 9.24
N TYR A 213 6.72 -6.52 9.12
CA TYR A 213 6.09 -5.60 8.18
C TYR A 213 6.46 -5.87 6.71
N PHE A 214 7.61 -6.50 6.44
CA PHE A 214 7.92 -7.08 5.13
C PHE A 214 6.82 -8.04 4.67
N VAL A 215 6.37 -8.92 5.57
CA VAL A 215 5.33 -9.90 5.25
C VAL A 215 3.99 -9.25 4.91
N CYS A 216 3.67 -8.13 5.57
CA CYS A 216 2.49 -7.34 5.20
C CYS A 216 2.53 -6.94 3.73
N GLY A 217 3.66 -6.35 3.30
CA GLY A 217 3.85 -5.93 1.91
C GLY A 217 3.72 -7.08 0.92
N PHE A 218 4.37 -8.21 1.23
CA PHE A 218 4.31 -9.40 0.39
C PHE A 218 2.86 -9.86 0.15
N GLN A 219 2.10 -10.10 1.24
CA GLN A 219 0.74 -10.62 1.15
C GLN A 219 -0.23 -9.66 0.46
N VAL A 220 -0.15 -8.37 0.84
CA VAL A 220 -1.06 -7.34 0.32
C VAL A 220 -0.86 -7.17 -1.19
N VAL A 221 0.36 -7.02 -1.66
CA VAL A 221 0.59 -6.74 -3.08
C VAL A 221 0.47 -8.00 -3.94
N PHE A 222 0.88 -9.16 -3.43
CA PHE A 222 0.60 -10.44 -4.10
C PHE A 222 -0.90 -10.61 -4.37
N ILE A 223 -1.74 -10.45 -3.37
CA ILE A 223 -3.19 -10.61 -3.53
C ILE A 223 -3.77 -9.52 -4.44
N ALA A 224 -3.36 -8.26 -4.27
CA ALA A 224 -3.87 -7.15 -5.09
C ALA A 224 -3.59 -7.34 -6.59
N VAL A 225 -2.42 -7.89 -6.95
CA VAL A 225 -1.99 -8.06 -8.35
C VAL A 225 -2.47 -9.36 -8.97
N HIS A 226 -2.51 -10.44 -8.16
CA HIS A 226 -2.69 -11.79 -8.71
C HIS A 226 -4.02 -12.45 -8.36
N LEU A 227 -4.88 -11.86 -7.52
CA LEU A 227 -6.18 -12.44 -7.19
C LEU A 227 -7.10 -12.54 -8.42
N ALA A 228 -7.19 -11.47 -9.22
CA ALA A 228 -8.04 -11.48 -10.42
C ALA A 228 -7.56 -12.51 -11.47
N PRO A 229 -6.27 -12.56 -11.84
CA PRO A 229 -5.72 -13.63 -12.68
C PRO A 229 -5.95 -15.04 -12.11
N TYR A 230 -5.73 -15.24 -10.81
CA TYR A 230 -5.94 -16.51 -10.13
C TYR A 230 -7.39 -17.00 -10.23
N LEU A 231 -8.36 -16.13 -9.97
CA LEU A 231 -9.78 -16.45 -10.09
C LEU A 231 -10.16 -16.78 -11.53
N LYS A 232 -9.57 -16.08 -12.51
CA LYS A 232 -9.77 -16.37 -13.93
C LYS A 232 -9.26 -17.76 -14.32
N ASP A 233 -8.08 -18.16 -13.81
CA ASP A 233 -7.52 -19.48 -14.08
C ASP A 233 -8.40 -20.61 -13.52
N LEU A 234 -9.05 -20.38 -12.37
CA LEU A 234 -9.98 -21.34 -11.78
C LEU A 234 -11.26 -21.51 -12.60
N SER A 235 -11.56 -20.63 -13.57
CA SER A 235 -12.78 -20.68 -14.37
C SER A 235 -12.93 -21.92 -15.21
N SER A 236 -11.85 -22.61 -15.55
CA SER A 236 -11.86 -23.88 -16.27
C SER A 236 -12.57 -25.00 -15.49
N THR A 237 -12.42 -25.02 -14.17
CA THR A 237 -13.02 -26.02 -13.27
C THR A 237 -14.23 -25.45 -12.53
N PHE A 238 -14.21 -24.16 -12.21
CA PHE A 238 -15.24 -23.43 -11.45
C PHE A 238 -15.70 -22.19 -12.23
N PRO A 239 -16.54 -22.30 -13.27
CA PRO A 239 -16.89 -21.18 -14.16
C PRO A 239 -17.45 -19.95 -13.45
N ALA A 240 -18.22 -20.13 -12.37
CA ALA A 240 -18.82 -19.04 -11.60
C ALA A 240 -17.78 -18.12 -10.93
N VAL A 241 -16.60 -18.65 -10.58
CA VAL A 241 -15.55 -17.89 -9.89
C VAL A 241 -14.76 -17.00 -10.86
N GLY A 242 -14.58 -17.46 -12.10
CA GLY A 242 -13.77 -16.75 -13.11
C GLY A 242 -14.45 -15.53 -13.74
N SER A 243 -15.64 -15.16 -13.30
CA SER A 243 -16.31 -13.94 -13.76
C SER A 243 -15.54 -12.69 -13.32
N PRO A 244 -15.31 -11.71 -14.23
CA PRO A 244 -14.73 -10.42 -13.87
C PRO A 244 -15.45 -9.72 -12.71
N ALA A 245 -16.77 -9.89 -12.61
CA ALA A 245 -17.57 -9.33 -11.51
C ALA A 245 -17.15 -9.90 -10.15
N VAL A 246 -16.79 -11.18 -10.07
CA VAL A 246 -16.34 -11.80 -8.81
C VAL A 246 -15.00 -11.21 -8.36
N ALA A 247 -14.04 -11.10 -9.27
CA ALA A 247 -12.74 -10.48 -8.97
C ALA A 247 -12.88 -9.01 -8.53
N THR A 248 -13.68 -8.24 -9.28
CA THR A 248 -13.96 -6.83 -8.99
C THR A 248 -14.61 -6.66 -7.63
N THR A 249 -15.66 -7.44 -7.35
CA THR A 249 -16.36 -7.38 -6.05
C THR A 249 -15.44 -7.79 -4.91
N ALA A 250 -14.63 -8.84 -5.07
CA ALA A 250 -13.67 -9.27 -4.06
C ALA A 250 -12.65 -8.17 -3.72
N LEU A 251 -12.02 -7.56 -4.74
CA LEU A 251 -11.06 -6.47 -4.54
C LEU A 251 -11.71 -5.22 -3.93
N ALA A 252 -12.96 -4.90 -4.31
CA ALA A 252 -13.71 -3.81 -3.70
C ALA A 252 -14.05 -4.09 -2.24
N LEU A 253 -14.45 -5.32 -1.89
CA LEU A 253 -14.70 -5.75 -0.52
C LEU A 253 -13.45 -5.64 0.35
N ILE A 254 -12.26 -5.95 -0.18
CA ILE A 254 -11.00 -5.70 0.53
C ILE A 254 -10.92 -4.22 0.93
N GLY A 255 -11.19 -3.28 0.02
CA GLY A 255 -11.17 -1.84 0.31
C GLY A 255 -12.21 -1.44 1.36
N LEU A 256 -13.43 -1.94 1.24
CA LEU A 256 -14.52 -1.64 2.16
C LEU A 256 -14.20 -2.14 3.59
N PHE A 257 -13.84 -3.41 3.74
CA PHE A 257 -13.54 -3.98 5.05
C PHE A 257 -12.25 -3.45 5.66
N ASN A 258 -11.30 -2.94 4.84
CA ASN A 258 -10.10 -2.28 5.32
C ASN A 258 -10.40 -1.02 6.16
N ILE A 259 -11.48 -0.29 5.84
CA ILE A 259 -11.93 0.85 6.64
C ILE A 259 -12.22 0.43 8.08
N PHE A 260 -13.03 -0.63 8.22
CA PHE A 260 -13.42 -1.15 9.54
C PHE A 260 -12.23 -1.77 10.29
N GLY A 261 -11.39 -2.53 9.57
CA GLY A 261 -10.23 -3.19 10.15
C GLY A 261 -9.19 -2.19 10.69
N THR A 262 -8.85 -1.18 9.90
CA THR A 262 -7.89 -0.14 10.30
C THR A 262 -8.40 0.66 11.50
N TYR A 263 -9.68 1.03 11.50
CA TYR A 263 -10.32 1.70 12.64
C TYR A 263 -10.27 0.82 13.90
N SER A 264 -10.71 -0.44 13.78
CA SER A 264 -10.75 -1.38 14.90
C SER A 264 -9.37 -1.64 15.49
N SER A 265 -8.36 -1.81 14.64
CA SER A 265 -6.98 -2.05 15.10
C SER A 265 -6.40 -0.83 15.81
N GLY A 266 -6.67 0.38 15.32
CA GLY A 266 -6.29 1.62 16.00
C GLY A 266 -6.93 1.75 17.39
N TYR A 267 -8.23 1.46 17.49
CA TYR A 267 -8.96 1.49 18.75
C TYR A 267 -8.49 0.41 19.75
N LEU A 268 -8.35 -0.82 19.28
CA LEU A 268 -7.88 -1.94 20.11
C LEU A 268 -6.42 -1.76 20.55
N GLY A 269 -5.58 -1.16 19.70
CA GLY A 269 -4.17 -0.88 20.01
C GLY A 269 -3.96 0.15 21.12
N GLN A 270 -5.01 0.90 21.51
CA GLN A 270 -4.99 1.75 22.70
C GLN A 270 -5.28 0.98 24.01
N ARG A 271 -5.93 -0.18 23.92
CA ARG A 271 -6.40 -0.96 25.07
C ARG A 271 -5.59 -2.22 25.32
N PHE A 272 -5.03 -2.81 24.28
CA PHE A 272 -4.31 -4.08 24.34
C PHE A 272 -2.87 -3.91 23.83
N PRO A 273 -1.93 -4.78 24.28
CA PRO A 273 -0.57 -4.77 23.75
C PRO A 273 -0.57 -4.96 22.23
N LYS A 274 -0.01 -4.00 21.51
CA LYS A 274 -0.04 -3.92 20.03
C LYS A 274 0.63 -5.13 19.37
N ARG A 275 1.69 -5.68 20.00
CA ARG A 275 2.39 -6.88 19.53
C ARG A 275 1.48 -8.09 19.38
N PHE A 276 0.57 -8.32 20.32
CA PHE A 276 -0.36 -9.45 20.26
C PHE A 276 -1.43 -9.24 19.20
N LEU A 277 -1.95 -8.02 19.07
CA LEU A 277 -2.87 -7.67 18.00
C LEU A 277 -2.21 -7.85 16.63
N LEU A 278 -0.98 -7.36 16.48
CA LEU A 278 -0.20 -7.47 15.25
C LEU A 278 0.08 -8.94 14.89
N SER A 279 0.52 -9.75 15.86
CA SER A 279 0.71 -11.19 15.69
C SER A 279 -0.61 -11.87 15.30
N GLY A 280 -1.71 -11.56 15.98
CA GLY A 280 -3.04 -12.10 15.67
C GLY A 280 -3.50 -11.77 14.25
N ILE A 281 -3.21 -10.57 13.74
CA ILE A 281 -3.51 -10.19 12.35
C ILE A 281 -2.76 -11.07 11.36
N TYR A 282 -1.45 -11.31 11.56
CA TYR A 282 -0.67 -12.16 10.66
C TYR A 282 -1.09 -13.62 10.69
N LEU A 283 -1.39 -14.14 11.88
CA LEU A 283 -1.95 -15.50 12.03
C LEU A 283 -3.33 -15.60 11.36
N GLY A 284 -4.19 -14.60 11.58
CA GLY A 284 -5.52 -14.54 10.95
C GLY A 284 -5.44 -14.53 9.42
N ARG A 285 -4.46 -13.81 8.84
CA ARG A 285 -4.21 -13.83 7.38
C ARG A 285 -3.73 -15.21 6.91
N ALA A 286 -2.80 -15.85 7.63
CA ALA A 286 -2.34 -17.19 7.28
C ALA A 286 -3.50 -18.20 7.31
N ILE A 287 -4.38 -18.14 8.34
CA ILE A 287 -5.57 -18.97 8.43
C ILE A 287 -6.55 -18.67 7.29
N ALA A 288 -6.81 -17.38 7.00
CA ALA A 288 -7.73 -16.98 5.93
C ALA A 288 -7.26 -17.48 4.55
N ILE A 289 -5.95 -17.35 4.25
CA ILE A 289 -5.36 -17.85 3.01
C ILE A 289 -5.44 -19.37 2.95
N SER A 290 -5.12 -20.07 4.03
CA SER A 290 -5.20 -21.54 4.10
C SER A 290 -6.64 -22.01 3.89
N ALA A 291 -7.61 -21.40 4.55
CA ALA A 291 -9.03 -21.73 4.38
C ALA A 291 -9.51 -21.47 2.93
N PHE A 292 -9.09 -20.37 2.33
CA PHE A 292 -9.43 -20.05 0.95
C PHE A 292 -8.93 -21.09 -0.06
N LEU A 293 -7.75 -21.67 0.19
CA LEU A 293 -7.18 -22.72 -0.68
C LEU A 293 -7.82 -24.09 -0.45
N LEU A 294 -8.31 -24.37 0.75
CA LEU A 294 -8.88 -25.67 1.13
C LEU A 294 -10.38 -25.77 0.86
N ILE A 295 -11.10 -24.65 0.89
CA ILE A 295 -12.54 -24.61 0.64
C ILE A 295 -12.79 -24.62 -0.88
N PRO A 296 -13.78 -25.38 -1.38
CA PRO A 296 -14.12 -25.36 -2.81
C PRO A 296 -14.38 -23.94 -3.32
N PRO A 297 -13.75 -23.55 -4.43
CA PRO A 297 -13.89 -22.22 -4.98
C PRO A 297 -15.34 -21.89 -5.36
N SER A 298 -15.85 -20.78 -4.82
CA SER A 298 -17.16 -20.23 -5.15
C SER A 298 -17.13 -18.69 -5.03
N PRO A 299 -18.09 -17.97 -5.63
CA PRO A 299 -18.20 -16.52 -5.39
C PRO A 299 -18.32 -16.19 -3.90
N ILE A 300 -19.08 -16.97 -3.13
CA ILE A 300 -19.28 -16.75 -1.69
C ILE A 300 -17.97 -16.95 -0.92
N SER A 301 -17.25 -18.07 -1.14
CA SER A 301 -15.96 -18.30 -0.47
C SER A 301 -14.94 -17.21 -0.81
N THR A 302 -14.94 -16.71 -2.04
CA THR A 302 -14.10 -15.59 -2.50
C THR A 302 -14.46 -14.29 -1.78
N TYR A 303 -15.75 -13.97 -1.63
CA TYR A 303 -16.19 -12.75 -0.94
C TYR A 303 -15.92 -12.81 0.56
N VAL A 304 -16.12 -13.96 1.20
CA VAL A 304 -15.77 -14.16 2.60
C VAL A 304 -14.27 -14.00 2.82
N PHE A 305 -13.44 -14.63 1.98
CA PHE A 305 -11.98 -14.45 2.00
C PHE A 305 -11.60 -12.97 1.84
N ALA A 306 -12.16 -12.30 0.83
CA ALA A 306 -11.88 -10.88 0.56
C ALA A 306 -12.28 -9.98 1.72
N SER A 307 -13.41 -10.23 2.37
CA SER A 307 -13.90 -9.49 3.53
C SER A 307 -12.98 -9.66 4.74
N ILE A 308 -12.58 -10.90 5.05
CA ILE A 308 -11.64 -11.20 6.14
C ILE A 308 -10.28 -10.59 5.85
N MET A 309 -9.73 -10.80 4.66
CA MET A 309 -8.46 -10.20 4.26
C MET A 309 -8.53 -8.68 4.28
N GLY A 310 -9.64 -8.08 3.81
CA GLY A 310 -9.88 -6.64 3.87
C GLY A 310 -9.84 -6.11 5.29
N PHE A 311 -10.54 -6.74 6.23
CA PHE A 311 -10.50 -6.36 7.64
C PHE A 311 -9.09 -6.43 8.24
N LEU A 312 -8.28 -7.39 7.82
CA LEU A 312 -6.90 -7.55 8.26
C LEU A 312 -5.88 -6.75 7.42
N TRP A 313 -6.30 -6.09 6.29
CA TRP A 313 -5.44 -5.61 5.21
C TRP A 313 -4.36 -4.61 5.66
N LEU A 314 -4.75 -3.41 6.04
CA LEU A 314 -3.84 -2.38 6.56
C LEU A 314 -4.00 -2.15 8.07
N SER A 315 -4.66 -3.07 8.77
CA SER A 315 -4.82 -3.06 10.23
C SER A 315 -3.48 -3.12 10.98
N THR A 316 -2.42 -3.51 10.28
CA THR A 316 -1.05 -3.51 10.80
C THR A 316 -0.44 -2.12 10.91
N ILE A 317 -0.90 -1.12 10.11
CA ILE A 317 -0.29 0.22 10.05
C ILE A 317 -0.36 0.97 11.39
N PRO A 318 -1.54 1.18 12.01
CA PRO A 318 -1.62 1.92 13.26
C PRO A 318 -0.90 1.23 14.41
N LEU A 319 -0.88 -0.10 14.43
CA LEU A 319 -0.18 -0.88 15.44
C LEU A 319 1.32 -0.77 15.30
N THR A 320 1.85 -0.91 14.09
CA THR A 320 3.29 -0.80 13.77
C THR A 320 3.81 0.59 14.12
N ASN A 321 3.15 1.66 13.64
CA ASN A 321 3.54 3.02 13.96
C ASN A 321 3.40 3.33 15.44
N GLY A 322 2.38 2.79 16.10
CA GLY A 322 2.17 2.90 17.55
C GLY A 322 3.30 2.27 18.36
N ILE A 323 3.82 1.10 17.93
CA ILE A 323 4.98 0.45 18.59
C ILE A 323 6.24 1.30 18.38
N VAL A 324 6.50 1.79 17.16
CA VAL A 324 7.66 2.67 16.88
C VAL A 324 7.59 3.93 17.73
N ALA A 325 6.43 4.59 17.80
CA ALA A 325 6.22 5.78 18.62
C ALA A 325 6.43 5.50 20.11
N GLN A 326 6.00 4.34 20.61
CA GLN A 326 6.12 3.96 22.02
C GLN A 326 7.56 3.64 22.40
N ILE A 327 8.34 3.02 21.52
CA ILE A 327 9.74 2.66 21.79
C ILE A 327 10.67 3.87 21.67
N PHE A 328 10.56 4.66 20.57
CA PHE A 328 11.53 5.69 20.20
C PHE A 328 11.05 7.11 20.46
N GLY A 329 9.77 7.30 20.81
CA GLY A 329 9.15 8.62 20.91
C GLY A 329 8.77 9.20 19.54
N VAL A 330 8.29 10.44 19.55
CA VAL A 330 7.70 11.08 18.35
C VAL A 330 8.70 11.88 17.52
N LYS A 331 9.90 12.20 18.06
CA LYS A 331 10.89 13.09 17.44
C LYS A 331 11.28 12.63 16.01
N TYR A 332 11.64 11.36 15.84
CA TYR A 332 12.03 10.76 14.57
C TYR A 332 11.03 9.71 14.07
N LEU A 333 9.78 9.80 14.55
CA LEU A 333 8.75 8.82 14.21
C LEU A 333 8.55 8.64 12.69
N THR A 334 8.44 9.74 11.96
CA THR A 334 8.24 9.71 10.50
C THR A 334 9.39 9.02 9.79
N MET A 335 10.63 9.29 10.17
CA MET A 335 11.82 8.68 9.59
C MET A 335 11.90 7.18 9.90
N LEU A 336 11.69 6.80 11.16
CA LEU A 336 11.75 5.41 11.59
C LEU A 336 10.59 4.57 11.02
N SER A 337 9.39 5.14 10.98
CA SER A 337 8.25 4.52 10.28
C SER A 337 8.49 4.40 8.78
N GLY A 338 9.19 5.36 8.18
CA GLY A 338 9.62 5.29 6.77
C GLY A 338 10.57 4.13 6.49
N LEU A 339 11.50 3.83 7.43
CA LEU A 339 12.40 2.68 7.30
C LEU A 339 11.64 1.35 7.41
N VAL A 340 10.69 1.25 8.34
CA VAL A 340 9.78 0.10 8.44
C VAL A 340 8.92 -0.03 7.18
N PHE A 341 8.43 1.09 6.64
CA PHE A 341 7.66 1.12 5.39
C PHE A 341 8.50 0.69 4.18
N PHE A 342 9.79 1.02 4.14
CA PHE A 342 10.67 0.54 3.07
C PHE A 342 10.76 -1.00 3.08
N SER A 343 10.83 -1.62 4.27
CA SER A 343 10.77 -3.10 4.36
C SER A 343 9.45 -3.66 3.82
N HIS A 344 8.32 -3.01 4.10
CA HIS A 344 7.03 -3.36 3.50
C HIS A 344 7.09 -3.31 1.97
N GLN A 345 7.72 -2.29 1.41
CA GLN A 345 7.85 -2.13 -0.05
C GLN A 345 8.79 -3.17 -0.68
N LEU A 346 9.83 -3.61 0.04
CA LEU A 346 10.62 -4.77 -0.36
C LEU A 346 9.78 -6.06 -0.36
N GLY A 347 8.94 -6.26 0.65
CA GLY A 347 7.97 -7.35 0.67
C GLY A 347 6.98 -7.27 -0.49
N SER A 348 6.49 -6.06 -0.78
CA SER A 348 5.59 -5.78 -1.91
C SER A 348 6.23 -6.12 -3.25
N PHE A 349 7.52 -5.77 -3.43
CA PHE A 349 8.30 -6.17 -4.59
C PHE A 349 8.34 -7.70 -4.73
N CYS A 350 8.71 -8.41 -3.67
CA CYS A 350 8.79 -9.87 -3.70
C CYS A 350 7.42 -10.52 -3.97
N GLY A 351 6.35 -10.03 -3.34
CA GLY A 351 5.01 -10.57 -3.50
C GLY A 351 4.45 -10.39 -4.91
N ALA A 352 4.62 -9.20 -5.48
CA ALA A 352 4.23 -8.94 -6.86
C ALA A 352 5.06 -9.80 -7.83
N PHE A 353 6.39 -9.68 -7.79
CA PHE A 353 7.30 -10.32 -8.73
C PHE A 353 7.19 -11.85 -8.71
N LEU A 354 7.29 -12.46 -7.51
CA LEU A 354 7.24 -13.92 -7.40
C LEU A 354 5.91 -14.50 -7.87
N GLY A 355 4.80 -13.76 -7.75
CA GLY A 355 3.50 -14.18 -8.27
C GLY A 355 3.53 -14.44 -9.78
N GLY A 356 4.04 -13.48 -10.56
CA GLY A 356 4.16 -13.61 -12.02
C GLY A 356 5.25 -14.59 -12.43
N TYR A 357 6.45 -14.43 -11.85
CA TYR A 357 7.63 -15.22 -12.16
C TYR A 357 7.42 -16.74 -11.96
N LEU A 358 6.86 -17.13 -10.82
CA LEU A 358 6.60 -18.54 -10.54
C LEU A 358 5.43 -19.06 -11.38
N PHE A 359 4.39 -18.23 -11.60
CA PHE A 359 3.28 -18.64 -12.46
C PHE A 359 3.75 -18.95 -13.90
N ASP A 360 4.54 -18.07 -14.50
CA ASP A 360 5.01 -18.25 -15.89
C ASP A 360 5.90 -19.51 -16.05
N ARG A 361 6.51 -20.00 -14.97
CA ARG A 361 7.34 -21.20 -14.96
C ARG A 361 6.61 -22.49 -14.57
N THR A 362 5.59 -22.38 -13.73
CA THR A 362 4.94 -23.58 -13.15
C THR A 362 3.49 -23.74 -13.59
N GLY A 363 2.91 -22.71 -14.22
CA GLY A 363 1.47 -22.66 -14.57
C GLY A 363 0.55 -22.55 -13.34
N SER A 364 1.09 -22.27 -12.14
CA SER A 364 0.32 -22.28 -10.90
C SER A 364 0.75 -21.22 -9.90
N TYR A 365 -0.22 -20.66 -9.18
CA TYR A 365 0.02 -19.77 -8.03
C TYR A 365 0.23 -20.52 -6.70
N LEU A 366 0.10 -21.86 -6.67
CA LEU A 366 0.09 -22.63 -5.42
C LEU A 366 1.34 -22.36 -4.56
N ILE A 367 2.53 -22.34 -5.18
CA ILE A 367 3.80 -22.11 -4.46
C ILE A 367 3.79 -20.73 -3.78
N VAL A 368 3.30 -19.69 -4.46
CA VAL A 368 3.29 -18.33 -3.90
C VAL A 368 2.27 -18.21 -2.76
N TRP A 369 1.13 -18.87 -2.87
CA TRP A 369 0.16 -18.97 -1.79
C TRP A 369 0.77 -19.67 -0.55
N GLN A 370 1.50 -20.76 -0.74
CA GLN A 370 2.20 -21.47 0.34
C GLN A 370 3.27 -20.59 1.00
N ILE A 371 4.04 -19.84 0.21
CA ILE A 371 4.99 -18.85 0.72
C ILE A 371 4.26 -17.78 1.54
N ALA A 372 3.12 -17.26 1.06
CA ALA A 372 2.33 -16.27 1.78
C ALA A 372 1.82 -16.78 3.13
N ILE A 373 1.40 -18.06 3.22
CA ILE A 373 1.01 -18.71 4.48
C ILE A 373 2.21 -18.83 5.42
N ALA A 374 3.34 -19.37 4.92
CA ALA A 374 4.55 -19.55 5.72
C ALA A 374 5.08 -18.22 6.27
N LEU A 375 5.08 -17.16 5.45
CA LEU A 375 5.44 -15.81 5.86
C LEU A 375 4.45 -15.25 6.89
N GLY A 376 3.14 -15.54 6.78
CA GLY A 376 2.16 -15.14 7.78
C GLY A 376 2.43 -15.76 9.14
N VAL A 377 2.74 -17.07 9.19
CA VAL A 377 3.15 -17.76 10.41
C VAL A 377 4.48 -17.21 10.94
N PHE A 378 5.45 -16.96 10.06
CA PHE A 378 6.71 -16.32 10.44
C PHE A 378 6.47 -14.95 11.08
N ALA A 379 5.63 -14.09 10.47
CA ALA A 379 5.33 -12.77 11.01
C ALA A 379 4.58 -12.86 12.36
N PHE A 380 3.68 -13.83 12.53
CA PHE A 380 3.06 -14.13 13.83
C PHE A 380 4.14 -14.38 14.90
N ILE A 381 5.10 -15.27 14.61
CA ILE A 381 6.14 -15.67 15.57
C ILE A 381 7.08 -14.50 15.89
N VAL A 382 7.56 -13.75 14.89
CA VAL A 382 8.55 -12.69 15.12
C VAL A 382 7.99 -11.46 15.80
N ASN A 383 6.67 -11.23 15.75
CA ASN A 383 6.05 -10.12 16.46
C ASN A 383 5.76 -10.42 17.94
N LEU A 384 5.63 -11.67 18.35
CA LEU A 384 5.35 -12.05 19.75
C LEU A 384 6.40 -11.51 20.76
N PRO A 385 7.73 -11.63 20.52
CA PRO A 385 8.74 -11.17 21.47
C PRO A 385 9.00 -9.66 21.44
N VAL A 386 8.33 -8.90 20.57
CA VAL A 386 8.48 -7.43 20.48
C VAL A 386 8.16 -6.80 21.84
N LYS A 387 9.09 -6.02 22.36
CA LYS A 387 8.93 -5.29 23.64
C LYS A 387 8.50 -3.85 23.35
N GLU A 388 7.32 -3.48 23.82
CA GLU A 388 6.73 -2.13 23.67
C GLU A 388 7.18 -1.16 24.78
N ARG A 389 8.45 -1.23 25.20
CA ARG A 389 9.00 -0.35 26.26
C ARG A 389 9.78 0.79 25.65
N ALA A 390 9.53 2.01 26.15
CA ALA A 390 10.30 3.18 25.77
C ALA A 390 11.79 2.97 26.10
N ILE A 391 12.66 3.46 25.24
CA ILE A 391 14.10 3.46 25.48
C ILE A 391 14.39 4.53 26.52
N THR A 392 15.04 4.13 27.62
CA THR A 392 15.55 5.06 28.63
C THR A 392 16.83 5.69 28.09
N ARG A 393 16.75 6.96 27.68
CA ARG A 393 17.94 7.73 27.32
C ARG A 393 18.48 8.38 28.58
N VAL A 394 19.68 7.98 28.99
CA VAL A 394 20.39 8.68 30.04
C VAL A 394 20.75 10.06 29.49
N ALA A 395 20.24 11.13 30.10
CA ALA A 395 20.69 12.47 29.80
C ALA A 395 22.20 12.49 30.09
N ASN A 396 23.01 12.69 29.06
CA ASN A 396 24.43 12.98 29.30
C ASN A 396 24.50 14.28 30.10
N ALA A 397 24.90 14.14 31.36
CA ALA A 397 25.14 15.24 32.28
C ALA A 397 26.33 16.09 31.82
#